data_3b032c845d5b34f2cb8ce82275f81cd7
#
_entry.id   3b032c845d5b34f2cb8ce82275f81cd7
#
_cell.length_a   1.000
_cell.length_b   1.000
_cell.length_c   1.000
_cell.angle_alpha   90.00
_cell.angle_beta   90.00
_cell.angle_gamma   90.00
#
_symmetry.space_group_name_H-M   'P 1'
#
loop_
_entity.id
_entity.type
_entity.pdbx_description
1 polymer ?
#
loop_
_entity_poly.entity_id
_entity_poly.type
_entity_poly.pdbx_seq_one_letter_code
_entity_poly.pdbx_strand_id
1 'polypeptide(L)'
;TLVLAKSAQATGMPVLLTSSMETQAQGLLFAELQQVLPDAYKDRIQREGQVDCMTDQNFSAAVEAMQRKNLIMAGITTDVCIVFPAITAVEAGYQVQVVVDACGSPTKLGDEIALRRMEKTGVILTTTNQLIAELGQNWSSVNGSKLIAILYEDILSKL
;
A
#
# COMPACT_ATOMS: atom_id res chain seq x y z
N THR A 1 0.75 -5.42 6.17
CA THR A 1 0.30 -4.00 6.07
C THR A 1 0.85 -3.15 7.21
N LEU A 2 0.76 -3.54 8.52
CA LEU A 2 1.23 -2.72 9.64
C LEU A 2 2.72 -2.40 9.61
N VAL A 3 3.56 -3.34 9.20
CA VAL A 3 5.01 -3.11 9.02
C VAL A 3 5.25 -1.98 8.02
N LEU A 4 4.51 -1.95 6.92
CA LEU A 4 4.61 -0.87 5.92
C LEU A 4 4.20 0.48 6.52
N ALA A 5 3.10 0.52 7.27
CA ALA A 5 2.62 1.73 7.95
C ALA A 5 3.64 2.27 8.96
N LYS A 6 4.18 1.41 9.85
CA LYS A 6 5.24 1.76 10.79
C LYS A 6 6.50 2.25 10.08
N SER A 7 6.89 1.59 8.98
CA SER A 7 8.07 1.95 8.19
C SER A 7 7.93 3.32 7.53
N ALA A 8 6.75 3.61 6.96
CA ALA A 8 6.46 4.92 6.39
C ALA A 8 6.51 6.02 7.44
N GLN A 9 5.90 5.82 8.60
CA GLN A 9 5.94 6.75 9.73
C GLN A 9 7.39 6.99 10.21
N ALA A 10 8.15 5.93 10.44
CA ALA A 10 9.52 6.01 10.96
C ALA A 10 10.50 6.74 10.02
N THR A 11 10.23 6.72 8.72
CA THR A 11 11.04 7.35 7.67
C THR A 11 10.47 8.65 7.14
N GLY A 12 9.32 9.10 7.63
CA GLY A 12 8.65 10.33 7.18
C GLY A 12 8.12 10.24 5.75
N MET A 13 7.81 9.05 5.26
CA MET A 13 7.17 8.88 3.95
C MET A 13 5.70 9.32 4.03
N PRO A 14 5.20 10.07 3.03
CA PRO A 14 3.79 10.42 3.00
C PRO A 14 2.92 9.17 2.83
N VAL A 15 1.82 9.12 3.54
CA VAL A 15 0.86 8.01 3.50
C VAL A 15 -0.52 8.54 3.17
N LEU A 16 -1.19 7.89 2.22
CA LEU A 16 -2.58 8.13 1.89
C LEU A 16 -3.38 6.85 2.16
N LEU A 17 -4.39 6.96 2.99
CA LEU A 17 -5.34 5.89 3.25
C LEU A 17 -6.65 6.13 2.50
N THR A 18 -7.23 5.08 2.00
CA THR A 18 -8.56 5.12 1.38
C THR A 18 -9.37 3.88 1.74
N SER A 19 -10.65 4.07 1.83
CA SER A 19 -11.64 3.02 2.05
C SER A 19 -12.75 3.14 1.02
N SER A 20 -13.62 2.15 0.96
CA SER A 20 -14.78 2.14 0.06
C SER A 20 -16.00 1.67 0.84
N MET A 21 -17.13 2.36 0.68
CA MET A 21 -18.41 1.96 1.25
C MET A 21 -18.35 1.59 2.75
N GLU A 22 -17.63 2.39 3.55
CA GLU A 22 -17.39 2.11 4.99
C GLU A 22 -18.67 1.93 5.80
N THR A 23 -19.70 2.69 5.48
CA THR A 23 -21.00 2.65 6.18
C THR A 23 -21.89 1.49 5.73
N GLN A 24 -21.41 0.68 4.80
CA GLN A 24 -22.16 -0.41 4.18
C GLN A 24 -21.41 -1.75 4.29
N ALA A 25 -21.16 -2.40 3.16
CA ALA A 25 -20.67 -3.77 3.13
C ALA A 25 -19.19 -3.93 3.50
N GLN A 26 -18.36 -2.90 3.30
CA GLN A 26 -16.91 -3.05 3.43
C GLN A 26 -16.37 -2.68 4.82
N GLY A 27 -17.08 -1.84 5.56
CA GLY A 27 -16.69 -1.45 6.91
C GLY A 27 -15.46 -0.54 6.96
N LEU A 28 -15.05 -0.23 8.18
CA LEU A 28 -13.89 0.63 8.47
C LEU A 28 -12.58 -0.08 8.17
N LEU A 29 -11.54 0.72 7.93
CA LEU A 29 -10.17 0.23 8.00
C LEU A 29 -9.88 -0.32 9.41
N PHE A 30 -9.00 -1.32 9.50
CA PHE A 30 -8.71 -1.97 10.80
C PHE A 30 -8.06 -0.99 11.80
N ALA A 31 -8.42 -1.16 13.07
CA ALA A 31 -8.14 -0.19 14.14
C ALA A 31 -6.63 0.02 14.41
N GLU A 32 -5.81 -0.98 14.13
CA GLU A 32 -4.37 -0.90 14.29
C GLU A 32 -3.72 0.13 13.35
N LEU A 33 -4.30 0.38 12.16
CA LEU A 33 -3.86 1.47 11.29
C LEU A 33 -4.10 2.84 11.93
N GLN A 34 -5.22 3.02 12.66
CA GLN A 34 -5.49 4.24 13.38
C GLN A 34 -4.47 4.49 14.49
N GLN A 35 -3.99 3.43 15.14
CA GLN A 35 -2.97 3.55 16.19
C GLN A 35 -1.61 3.96 15.63
N VAL A 36 -1.23 3.41 14.46
CA VAL A 36 0.07 3.69 13.82
C VAL A 36 0.05 5.00 13.05
N LEU A 37 -1.05 5.32 12.37
CA LEU A 37 -1.18 6.45 11.46
C LEU A 37 -2.44 7.28 11.78
N PRO A 38 -2.54 7.89 12.98
CA PRO A 38 -3.78 8.54 13.43
C PRO A 38 -4.25 9.66 12.50
N ASP A 39 -3.34 10.49 12.00
CA ASP A 39 -3.68 11.60 11.11
C ASP A 39 -4.12 11.10 9.73
N ALA A 40 -3.37 10.19 9.11
CA ALA A 40 -3.74 9.60 7.82
C ALA A 40 -5.06 8.82 7.93
N TYR A 41 -5.31 8.17 9.06
CA TYR A 41 -6.58 7.46 9.30
C TYR A 41 -7.76 8.43 9.41
N LYS A 42 -7.59 9.54 10.11
CA LYS A 42 -8.60 10.59 10.23
C LYS A 42 -8.92 11.24 8.88
N ASP A 43 -7.86 11.52 8.10
CA ASP A 43 -7.96 12.24 6.82
C ASP A 43 -8.11 11.28 5.63
N ARG A 44 -8.37 9.99 5.87
CA ARG A 44 -8.56 8.99 4.81
C ARG A 44 -9.67 9.37 3.85
N ILE A 45 -9.48 9.05 2.59
CA ILE A 45 -10.48 9.31 1.55
C ILE A 45 -11.48 8.15 1.53
N GLN A 46 -12.74 8.48 1.84
CA GLN A 46 -13.85 7.54 1.83
C GLN A 46 -14.55 7.60 0.47
N ARG A 47 -14.42 6.53 -0.30
CA ARG A 47 -15.00 6.40 -1.65
C ARG A 47 -16.40 5.79 -1.58
N GLU A 48 -17.27 6.16 -2.51
CA GLU A 48 -18.64 5.69 -2.59
C GLU A 48 -18.81 4.41 -3.44
N GLY A 49 -17.75 3.64 -3.66
CA GLY A 49 -17.81 2.36 -4.37
C GLY A 49 -16.97 2.25 -5.63
N GLN A 50 -16.23 3.30 -6.02
CA GLN A 50 -15.27 3.21 -7.11
C GLN A 50 -14.25 2.10 -6.81
N VAL A 51 -14.18 1.10 -7.67
CA VAL A 51 -13.26 -0.04 -7.53
C VAL A 51 -11.81 0.38 -7.76
N ASP A 52 -11.61 1.33 -8.64
CA ASP A 52 -10.34 1.97 -8.94
C ASP A 52 -10.26 3.31 -8.24
N CYS A 53 -9.46 3.41 -7.17
CA CYS A 53 -9.33 4.66 -6.42
C CYS A 53 -8.68 5.78 -7.24
N MET A 54 -7.88 5.47 -8.28
CA MET A 54 -7.30 6.50 -9.14
C MET A 54 -8.34 7.23 -10.01
N THR A 55 -9.54 6.67 -10.17
CA THR A 55 -10.68 7.34 -10.84
C THR A 55 -11.51 8.23 -9.91
N ASP A 56 -11.28 8.14 -8.60
CA ASP A 56 -11.86 9.06 -7.63
C ASP A 56 -11.09 10.38 -7.64
N GLN A 57 -11.78 11.51 -7.87
CA GLN A 57 -11.15 12.82 -8.02
C GLN A 57 -10.42 13.27 -6.74
N ASN A 58 -10.95 12.97 -5.56
CA ASN A 58 -10.33 13.36 -4.31
C ASN A 58 -9.04 12.55 -4.08
N PHE A 59 -9.09 11.26 -4.41
CA PHE A 59 -7.93 10.37 -4.26
C PHE A 59 -6.82 10.74 -5.26
N SER A 60 -7.13 10.88 -6.53
CA SER A 60 -6.14 11.24 -7.56
C SER A 60 -5.50 12.60 -7.29
N ALA A 61 -6.30 13.61 -6.91
CA ALA A 61 -5.78 14.91 -6.53
C ALA A 61 -4.86 14.85 -5.30
N ALA A 62 -5.19 14.03 -4.29
CA ALA A 62 -4.33 13.83 -3.13
C ALA A 62 -3.00 13.14 -3.49
N VAL A 63 -3.03 12.15 -4.39
CA VAL A 63 -1.81 11.51 -4.91
C VAL A 63 -0.92 12.52 -5.64
N GLU A 64 -1.50 13.32 -6.53
CA GLU A 64 -0.78 14.37 -7.25
C GLU A 64 -0.16 15.42 -6.31
N ALA A 65 -0.91 15.84 -5.29
CA ALA A 65 -0.43 16.81 -4.30
C ALA A 65 0.79 16.35 -3.52
N MET A 66 1.01 15.04 -3.38
CA MET A 66 2.22 14.50 -2.76
C MET A 66 3.47 14.66 -3.61
N GLN A 67 3.36 14.98 -4.89
CA GLN A 67 4.47 15.19 -5.83
C GLN A 67 5.51 14.05 -5.81
N ARG A 68 5.04 12.82 -5.73
CA ARG A 68 5.88 11.62 -5.77
C ARG A 68 5.66 10.88 -7.08
N LYS A 69 6.75 10.37 -7.66
CA LYS A 69 6.70 9.55 -8.88
C LYS A 69 6.57 8.06 -8.59
N ASN A 70 6.99 7.64 -7.40
CA ASN A 70 6.96 6.25 -6.98
C ASN A 70 5.81 6.03 -5.99
N LEU A 71 4.96 5.08 -6.28
CA LEU A 71 3.84 4.68 -5.45
C LEU A 71 4.06 3.26 -4.92
N ILE A 72 3.89 3.08 -3.61
CA ILE A 72 3.86 1.78 -2.96
C ILE A 72 2.42 1.51 -2.58
N MET A 73 1.85 0.43 -3.07
CA MET A 73 0.45 0.07 -2.84
C MET A 73 0.33 -1.23 -2.07
N ALA A 74 -0.60 -1.25 -1.13
CA ALA A 74 -0.99 -2.44 -0.36
C ALA A 74 -2.45 -2.34 0.07
N GLY A 75 -3.11 -3.45 0.27
CA GLY A 75 -4.50 -3.49 0.74
C GLY A 75 -5.31 -4.64 0.15
N ILE A 76 -6.60 -4.57 0.32
CA ILE A 76 -7.57 -5.59 -0.15
C ILE A 76 -8.69 -4.95 -0.98
N THR A 77 -9.17 -5.68 -1.99
CA THR A 77 -8.67 -6.99 -2.45
C THR A 77 -7.70 -6.82 -3.61
N THR A 78 -6.73 -7.75 -3.74
CA THR A 78 -5.73 -7.72 -4.83
C THR A 78 -6.40 -7.71 -6.20
N ASP A 79 -7.43 -8.57 -6.37
CA ASP A 79 -8.12 -8.81 -7.65
C ASP A 79 -9.12 -7.71 -8.05
N VAL A 80 -9.35 -6.71 -7.19
CA VAL A 80 -10.24 -5.57 -7.45
C VAL A 80 -9.57 -4.25 -7.10
N CYS A 81 -9.53 -3.91 -5.81
CA CYS A 81 -9.15 -2.58 -5.34
C CYS A 81 -7.64 -2.28 -5.42
N ILE A 82 -6.81 -3.26 -5.78
CA ILE A 82 -5.36 -3.07 -5.99
C ILE A 82 -5.02 -3.16 -7.48
N VAL A 83 -5.49 -4.18 -8.20
CA VAL A 83 -5.10 -4.40 -9.60
C VAL A 83 -5.48 -3.21 -10.50
N PHE A 84 -6.69 -2.68 -10.37
CA PHE A 84 -7.13 -1.59 -11.25
C PHE A 84 -6.38 -0.29 -10.98
N PRO A 85 -6.30 0.25 -9.74
CA PRO A 85 -5.56 1.47 -9.50
C PRO A 85 -4.05 1.34 -9.75
N ALA A 86 -3.45 0.16 -9.56
CA ALA A 86 -2.05 -0.04 -9.88
C ALA A 86 -1.80 0.10 -11.39
N ILE A 87 -2.67 -0.45 -12.24
CA ILE A 87 -2.59 -0.32 -13.69
C ILE A 87 -2.83 1.13 -14.12
N THR A 88 -3.89 1.76 -13.64
CA THR A 88 -4.22 3.16 -13.95
C THR A 88 -3.09 4.11 -13.53
N ALA A 89 -2.46 3.87 -12.38
CA ALA A 89 -1.31 4.67 -11.95
C ALA A 89 -0.09 4.50 -12.87
N VAL A 90 0.20 3.28 -13.35
CA VAL A 90 1.27 3.07 -14.35
C VAL A 90 0.95 3.79 -15.66
N GLU A 91 -0.29 3.71 -16.14
CA GLU A 91 -0.74 4.44 -17.34
C GLU A 91 -0.67 5.96 -17.18
N ALA A 92 -0.85 6.47 -15.96
CA ALA A 92 -0.65 7.88 -15.61
C ALA A 92 0.83 8.29 -15.43
N GLY A 93 1.77 7.36 -15.61
CA GLY A 93 3.22 7.63 -15.60
C GLY A 93 3.90 7.48 -14.24
N TYR A 94 3.22 6.91 -13.25
CA TYR A 94 3.84 6.56 -11.97
C TYR A 94 4.66 5.25 -12.07
N GLN A 95 5.70 5.15 -11.28
CA GLN A 95 6.33 3.87 -10.97
C GLN A 95 5.61 3.24 -9.79
N VAL A 96 5.01 2.08 -10.00
CA VAL A 96 4.15 1.44 -9.01
C VAL A 96 4.77 0.14 -8.51
N GLN A 97 4.90 0.02 -7.18
CA GLN A 97 5.23 -1.22 -6.49
C GLN A 97 4.02 -1.71 -5.72
N VAL A 98 3.64 -2.97 -5.89
CA VAL A 98 2.58 -3.63 -5.11
C VAL A 98 3.20 -4.64 -4.16
N VAL A 99 2.93 -4.49 -2.87
CA VAL A 99 3.46 -5.35 -1.80
C VAL A 99 2.53 -6.56 -1.63
N VAL A 100 2.87 -7.64 -2.30
CA VAL A 100 1.98 -8.80 -2.49
C VAL A 100 1.56 -9.47 -1.19
N ASP A 101 2.48 -9.63 -0.23
CA ASP A 101 2.20 -10.21 1.09
C ASP A 101 1.49 -9.25 2.07
N ALA A 102 1.22 -8.02 1.63
CA ALA A 102 0.34 -7.06 2.31
C ALA A 102 -0.99 -6.84 1.55
N CYS A 103 -1.28 -7.70 0.58
CA CYS A 103 -2.51 -7.76 -0.20
C CYS A 103 -3.17 -9.14 -0.03
N GLY A 104 -4.36 -9.31 -0.56
CA GLY A 104 -5.05 -10.61 -0.59
C GLY A 104 -6.39 -10.53 -1.29
N SER A 105 -6.85 -11.64 -1.85
CA SER A 105 -8.13 -11.82 -2.52
C SER A 105 -8.96 -12.94 -1.86
N PRO A 106 -10.26 -13.00 -2.10
CA PRO A 106 -11.11 -14.09 -1.61
C PRO A 106 -10.68 -15.48 -2.11
N THR A 107 -10.00 -15.54 -3.26
CA THR A 107 -9.53 -16.78 -3.86
C THR A 107 -8.08 -16.67 -4.32
N LYS A 108 -7.34 -17.77 -4.19
CA LYS A 108 -5.96 -17.87 -4.69
C LYS A 108 -5.86 -17.61 -6.19
N LEU A 109 -6.86 -18.10 -6.96
CA LEU A 109 -6.90 -17.86 -8.41
C LEU A 109 -7.07 -16.35 -8.72
N GLY A 110 -7.91 -15.63 -7.96
CA GLY A 110 -8.07 -14.18 -8.09
C GLY A 110 -6.74 -13.46 -7.89
N ASP A 111 -6.00 -13.78 -6.83
CA ASP A 111 -4.66 -13.26 -6.59
C ASP A 111 -3.72 -13.54 -7.78
N GLU A 112 -3.60 -14.80 -8.18
CA GLU A 112 -2.68 -15.20 -9.26
C GLU A 112 -2.95 -14.45 -10.57
N ILE A 113 -4.24 -14.29 -10.94
CA ILE A 113 -4.62 -13.59 -12.17
C ILE A 113 -4.35 -12.09 -12.06
N ALA A 114 -4.67 -11.47 -10.89
CA ALA A 114 -4.42 -10.06 -10.66
C ALA A 114 -2.92 -9.73 -10.70
N LEU A 115 -2.08 -10.53 -10.05
CA LEU A 115 -0.63 -10.37 -10.04
C LEU A 115 -0.04 -10.46 -11.46
N ARG A 116 -0.42 -11.48 -12.23
CA ARG A 116 0.01 -11.60 -13.63
C ARG A 116 -0.41 -10.41 -14.50
N ARG A 117 -1.60 -9.88 -14.25
CA ARG A 117 -2.12 -8.73 -14.98
C ARG A 117 -1.34 -7.47 -14.66
N MET A 118 -1.04 -7.21 -13.38
CA MET A 118 -0.22 -6.09 -12.94
C MET A 118 1.20 -6.15 -13.50
N GLU A 119 1.86 -7.31 -13.39
CA GLU A 119 3.21 -7.51 -13.90
C GLU A 119 3.32 -7.21 -15.41
N LYS A 120 2.35 -7.68 -16.22
CA LYS A 120 2.32 -7.42 -17.66
C LYS A 120 2.16 -5.93 -18.03
N THR A 121 1.64 -5.12 -17.14
CA THR A 121 1.44 -3.67 -17.36
C THR A 121 2.57 -2.82 -16.77
N GLY A 122 3.60 -3.44 -16.22
CA GLY A 122 4.77 -2.74 -15.71
C GLY A 122 4.72 -2.41 -14.22
N VAL A 123 3.73 -2.93 -13.50
CA VAL A 123 3.71 -2.89 -12.02
C VAL A 123 4.81 -3.79 -11.48
N ILE A 124 5.60 -3.28 -10.56
CA ILE A 124 6.64 -4.06 -9.86
C ILE A 124 5.98 -4.79 -8.68
N LEU A 125 6.03 -6.11 -8.71
CA LEU A 125 5.59 -6.94 -7.60
C LEU A 125 6.73 -7.12 -6.61
N THR A 126 6.47 -6.87 -5.32
CA THR A 126 7.44 -6.98 -4.26
C THR A 126 6.82 -7.60 -3.01
N THR A 127 7.64 -7.91 -2.01
CA THR A 127 7.20 -8.36 -0.69
C THR A 127 7.59 -7.35 0.38
N THR A 128 6.97 -7.42 1.54
CA THR A 128 7.31 -6.54 2.68
C THR A 128 8.81 -6.57 3.00
N ASN A 129 9.41 -7.76 3.10
CA ASN A 129 10.84 -7.89 3.40
C ASN A 129 11.72 -7.27 2.31
N GLN A 130 11.40 -7.52 1.05
CA GLN A 130 12.13 -7.00 -0.10
C GLN A 130 12.03 -5.47 -0.20
N LEU A 131 10.83 -4.93 -0.04
CA LEU A 131 10.62 -3.49 -0.04
C LEU A 131 11.35 -2.78 1.11
N ILE A 132 11.28 -3.33 2.32
CA ILE A 132 11.99 -2.75 3.48
C ILE A 132 13.51 -2.76 3.25
N ALA A 133 14.06 -3.81 2.64
CA ALA A 133 15.47 -3.87 2.27
C ALA A 133 15.82 -2.82 1.20
N GLU A 134 14.97 -2.65 0.19
CA GLU A 134 15.14 -1.63 -0.85
C GLU A 134 15.12 -0.21 -0.28
N LEU A 135 14.18 0.10 0.62
CA LEU A 135 14.10 1.39 1.28
C LEU A 135 15.26 1.64 2.26
N GLY A 136 15.72 0.61 2.93
CA GLY A 136 16.81 0.68 3.89
C GLY A 136 18.18 0.84 3.25
N GLN A 137 18.42 0.16 2.15
CA GLN A 137 19.69 0.07 1.38
C GLN A 137 20.92 -0.31 2.21
N ASN A 138 21.08 0.28 3.37
CA ASN A 138 22.16 0.02 4.34
C ASN A 138 21.59 0.00 5.75
N TRP A 139 21.64 -1.17 6.40
CA TRP A 139 21.10 -1.36 7.74
C TRP A 139 21.81 -0.54 8.83
N SER A 140 23.03 -0.06 8.55
CA SER A 140 23.78 0.83 9.45
C SER A 140 23.43 2.32 9.29
N SER A 141 22.62 2.68 8.30
CA SER A 141 22.12 4.04 8.13
C SER A 141 21.03 4.37 9.16
N VAL A 142 20.75 5.66 9.37
CA VAL A 142 19.70 6.12 10.31
C VAL A 142 18.34 5.51 9.96
N ASN A 143 17.96 5.50 8.68
CA ASN A 143 16.69 4.91 8.25
C ASN A 143 16.77 3.38 8.21
N GLY A 144 17.88 2.82 7.74
CA GLY A 144 18.07 1.36 7.69
C GLY A 144 17.97 0.71 9.06
N SER A 145 18.58 1.31 10.09
CA SER A 145 18.50 0.79 11.46
C SER A 145 17.07 0.79 12.03
N LYS A 146 16.28 1.82 11.72
CA LYS A 146 14.85 1.86 12.09
C LYS A 146 14.05 0.79 11.37
N LEU A 147 14.26 0.65 10.07
CA LEU A 147 13.53 -0.28 9.22
C LEU A 147 13.81 -1.74 9.57
N ILE A 148 15.09 -2.10 9.80
CA ILE A 148 15.42 -3.48 10.21
C ILE A 148 14.88 -3.81 11.60
N ALA A 149 14.83 -2.85 12.52
CA ALA A 149 14.24 -3.05 13.84
C ALA A 149 12.74 -3.37 13.75
N ILE A 150 11.98 -2.60 12.95
CA ILE A 150 10.55 -2.85 12.70
C ILE A 150 10.35 -4.22 12.05
N LEU A 151 11.15 -4.54 11.03
CA LEU A 151 11.06 -5.82 10.33
C LEU A 151 11.34 -7.00 11.26
N TYR A 152 12.37 -6.87 12.12
CA TYR A 152 12.72 -7.90 13.09
C TYR A 152 11.61 -8.10 14.12
N GLU A 153 11.11 -7.03 14.73
CA GLU A 153 10.06 -7.09 15.75
C GLU A 153 8.77 -7.72 15.24
N ASP A 154 8.32 -7.30 14.05
CA ASP A 154 6.99 -7.64 13.55
C ASP A 154 6.95 -8.90 12.68
N ILE A 155 8.08 -9.32 12.10
CA ILE A 155 8.15 -10.47 11.18
C ILE A 155 9.25 -11.46 11.58
N LEU A 156 10.54 -11.07 11.53
CA LEU A 156 11.64 -12.03 11.60
C LEU A 156 11.74 -12.76 12.93
N SER A 157 11.39 -12.10 14.04
CA SER A 157 11.38 -12.72 15.37
C SER A 157 10.26 -13.76 15.57
N LYS A 158 9.34 -13.87 14.62
CA LYS A 158 8.17 -14.76 14.68
C LYS A 158 8.30 -15.97 13.73
N LEU A 159 9.40 -16.05 12.98
CA LEU A 159 9.74 -17.16 12.11
C LEU A 159 10.54 -18.24 12.87
#